data_1c708d9af75e16d34cea58e332f7305f
#
_entry.id   1c708d9af75e16d34cea58e332f7305f
#
_cell.length_a   1.000
_cell.length_b   1.000
_cell.length_c   1.000
_cell.angle_alpha   90.00
_cell.angle_beta   90.00
_cell.angle_gamma   90.00
#
_symmetry.space_group_name_H-M   'P 1'
#
loop_
_entity.id
_entity.type
_entity.pdbx_description
1 polymer ?
#
loop_
_entity_poly.entity_id
_entity_poly.type
_entity_poly.pdbx_seq_one_letter_code
_entity_poly.pdbx_strand_id
1 'polypeptide(L)'
;MKAYLAVVCLGVFALMALSNAIVPVLPAFAPGAAEEGAIYAAYFLGAFLFTLPGGILSDRYGRVPVIRAGLVLTVISGALLFCASGPLPVIALRFIEGLGAGLFIAAGMSYINSQPNHTRLSGYYLAMLNVGLVAGLAISGWLATRFSEPALGIGVFTLISLGALAAGLIIRETPVAHSFTAASPRQDLRGIAALIRAHVRLWYSAIILVGITGVISSLYPGFSKEPADVLGIWLAAMSVATIITVLVISRFPLPARDTIRWSAVLMAGGVLLSFVSPFGFVVLGALAGIVMVAQMAILAGEQDRQGLVMGLFSTASYLGMTILPFIAGILAEGAGYPYAFVFTAILGGTVAFLICGRRCNPAPTGM
;
A
#
# COMPACT_ATOMS: atom_id res chain seq x y z
N MET A 1 -8.97 26.66 -5.68
CA MET A 1 -8.87 25.74 -4.54
C MET A 1 -9.68 24.46 -4.72
N LYS A 2 -11.03 24.51 -4.89
CA LYS A 2 -11.86 23.30 -5.09
C LYS A 2 -11.47 22.46 -6.31
N ALA A 3 -11.10 23.10 -7.43
CA ALA A 3 -10.73 22.41 -8.66
C ALA A 3 -9.43 21.60 -8.52
N TYR A 4 -8.40 22.11 -7.83
CA TYR A 4 -7.16 21.37 -7.63
C TYR A 4 -7.33 20.19 -6.66
N LEU A 5 -8.21 20.32 -5.67
CA LEU A 5 -8.59 19.20 -4.80
C LEU A 5 -9.20 18.04 -5.62
N ALA A 6 -10.05 18.33 -6.61
CA ALA A 6 -10.60 17.31 -7.49
C ALA A 6 -9.49 16.61 -8.30
N VAL A 7 -8.47 17.36 -8.76
CA VAL A 7 -7.28 16.78 -9.42
C VAL A 7 -6.52 15.83 -8.50
N VAL A 8 -6.30 16.21 -7.24
CA VAL A 8 -5.60 15.36 -6.28
C VAL A 8 -6.40 14.10 -5.96
N CYS A 9 -7.71 14.20 -5.82
CA CYS A 9 -8.59 13.05 -5.59
C CYS A 9 -8.67 12.12 -6.83
N LEU A 10 -8.80 12.69 -8.03
CA LEU A 10 -8.79 11.90 -9.26
C LEU A 10 -7.43 11.27 -9.50
N GLY A 11 -6.35 11.99 -9.20
CA GLY A 11 -4.99 11.50 -9.33
C GLY A 11 -4.71 10.30 -8.42
N VAL A 12 -5.11 10.35 -7.15
CA VAL A 12 -4.92 9.21 -6.24
C VAL A 12 -5.77 8.01 -6.65
N PHE A 13 -7.00 8.24 -7.11
CA PHE A 13 -7.84 7.19 -7.68
C PHE A 13 -7.15 6.52 -8.88
N ALA A 14 -6.73 7.30 -9.85
CA ALA A 14 -6.13 6.82 -11.09
C ALA A 14 -4.81 6.07 -10.83
N LEU A 15 -3.96 6.61 -9.95
CA LEU A 15 -2.70 6.00 -9.55
C LEU A 15 -2.92 4.66 -8.86
N MET A 16 -3.86 4.57 -7.91
CA MET A 16 -4.17 3.32 -7.21
C MET A 16 -4.83 2.31 -8.14
N ALA A 17 -5.70 2.75 -9.04
CA ALA A 17 -6.32 1.87 -10.01
C ALA A 17 -5.29 1.29 -11.00
N LEU A 18 -4.38 2.13 -11.52
CA LEU A 18 -3.32 1.68 -12.43
C LEU A 18 -2.37 0.70 -11.72
N SER A 19 -1.91 1.02 -10.51
CA SER A 19 -0.98 0.16 -9.78
C SER A 19 -1.52 -1.22 -9.46
N ASN A 20 -2.83 -1.34 -9.28
CA ASN A 20 -3.51 -2.59 -9.00
C ASN A 20 -4.07 -3.29 -10.26
N ALA A 21 -4.07 -2.61 -11.40
CA ALA A 21 -4.58 -3.17 -12.65
C ALA A 21 -3.78 -4.39 -13.15
N ILE A 22 -2.50 -4.45 -12.87
CA ILE A 22 -1.65 -5.58 -13.27
C ILE A 22 -1.84 -6.82 -12.40
N VAL A 23 -2.33 -6.67 -11.14
CA VAL A 23 -2.32 -7.74 -10.15
C VAL A 23 -3.13 -8.98 -10.58
N PRO A 24 -4.39 -8.88 -11.06
CA PRO A 24 -5.13 -10.06 -11.49
C PRO A 24 -4.61 -10.71 -12.77
N VAL A 25 -3.73 -10.00 -13.50
CA VAL A 25 -3.15 -10.45 -14.77
C VAL A 25 -1.64 -10.68 -14.70
N LEU A 26 -1.04 -10.72 -13.51
CA LEU A 26 0.40 -10.92 -13.30
C LEU A 26 0.97 -12.11 -14.09
N PRO A 27 0.31 -13.28 -14.15
CA PRO A 27 0.84 -14.43 -14.89
C PRO A 27 1.03 -14.17 -16.40
N ALA A 28 0.33 -13.18 -16.95
CA ALA A 28 0.50 -12.82 -18.36
C ALA A 28 1.81 -12.04 -18.63
N PHE A 29 2.42 -11.46 -17.60
CA PHE A 29 3.65 -10.67 -17.67
C PHE A 29 4.87 -11.39 -17.09
N ALA A 30 4.66 -12.51 -16.40
CA ALA A 30 5.69 -13.25 -15.71
C ALA A 30 5.60 -14.75 -16.02
N PRO A 31 6.69 -15.40 -16.47
CA PRO A 31 6.71 -16.83 -16.74
C PRO A 31 6.74 -17.70 -15.47
N GLY A 32 7.07 -17.13 -14.30
CA GLY A 32 7.21 -17.86 -13.04
C GLY A 32 6.89 -17.03 -11.80
N ALA A 33 6.81 -17.73 -10.68
CA ALA A 33 6.42 -17.13 -9.38
C ALA A 33 7.44 -16.11 -8.87
N ALA A 34 8.72 -16.29 -9.16
CA ALA A 34 9.75 -15.32 -8.74
C ALA A 34 9.57 -13.99 -9.49
N GLU A 35 9.25 -14.01 -10.76
CA GLU A 35 8.98 -12.82 -11.55
C GLU A 35 7.67 -12.16 -11.11
N GLU A 36 6.61 -12.91 -10.79
CA GLU A 36 5.37 -12.36 -10.24
C GLU A 36 5.63 -11.60 -8.94
N GLY A 37 6.37 -12.24 -8.02
CA GLY A 37 6.80 -11.62 -6.77
C GLY A 37 7.67 -10.38 -7.00
N ALA A 38 8.60 -10.43 -7.96
CA ALA A 38 9.49 -9.32 -8.29
C ALA A 38 8.75 -8.14 -8.93
N ILE A 39 7.81 -8.38 -9.85
CA ILE A 39 6.97 -7.35 -10.48
C ILE A 39 6.14 -6.62 -9.43
N TYR A 40 5.55 -7.37 -8.51
CA TYR A 40 4.77 -6.78 -7.41
C TYR A 40 5.67 -5.99 -6.45
N ALA A 41 6.77 -6.59 -6.00
CA ALA A 41 7.74 -6.00 -5.08
C ALA A 41 8.38 -4.72 -5.63
N ALA A 42 8.66 -4.66 -6.93
CA ALA A 42 9.32 -3.52 -7.57
C ALA A 42 8.51 -2.21 -7.41
N TYR A 43 7.19 -2.27 -7.55
CA TYR A 43 6.33 -1.11 -7.30
C TYR A 43 6.46 -0.60 -5.85
N PHE A 44 6.37 -1.50 -4.89
CA PHE A 44 6.46 -1.12 -3.48
C PHE A 44 7.86 -0.70 -3.07
N LEU A 45 8.91 -1.23 -3.70
CA LEU A 45 10.29 -0.76 -3.53
C LEU A 45 10.43 0.70 -4.00
N GLY A 46 9.89 1.03 -5.17
CA GLY A 46 9.86 2.41 -5.66
C GLY A 46 9.12 3.35 -4.70
N ALA A 47 7.93 2.96 -4.25
CA ALA A 47 7.13 3.72 -3.29
C ALA A 47 7.86 3.86 -1.94
N PHE A 48 8.46 2.78 -1.42
CA PHE A 48 9.27 2.79 -0.19
C PHE A 48 10.40 3.82 -0.26
N LEU A 49 11.17 3.80 -1.34
CA LEU A 49 12.33 4.69 -1.49
C LEU A 49 11.94 6.17 -1.65
N PHE A 50 10.78 6.45 -2.25
CA PHE A 50 10.42 7.83 -2.62
C PHE A 50 9.30 8.46 -1.80
N THR A 51 8.64 7.73 -0.90
CA THR A 51 7.62 8.33 -0.03
C THR A 51 8.22 9.36 0.93
N LEU A 52 9.32 9.04 1.61
CA LEU A 52 9.98 10.00 2.50
C LEU A 52 10.67 11.15 1.74
N PRO A 53 11.49 10.90 0.70
CA PRO A 53 12.01 11.97 -0.14
C PRO A 53 10.93 12.83 -0.78
N GLY A 54 9.81 12.23 -1.21
CA GLY A 54 8.66 12.93 -1.78
C GLY A 54 8.05 13.95 -0.83
N GLY A 55 7.93 13.60 0.44
CA GLY A 55 7.53 14.54 1.49
C GLY A 55 8.50 15.72 1.61
N ILE A 56 9.80 15.44 1.70
CA ILE A 56 10.85 16.47 1.80
C ILE A 56 10.89 17.38 0.54
N LEU A 57 10.79 16.78 -0.64
CA LEU A 57 10.73 17.55 -1.91
C LEU A 57 9.46 18.43 -1.97
N SER A 58 8.33 17.90 -1.53
CA SER A 58 7.06 18.62 -1.45
C SER A 58 7.16 19.85 -0.54
N ASP A 59 7.86 19.69 0.56
CA ASP A 59 8.09 20.81 1.49
C ASP A 59 9.08 21.84 0.89
N ARG A 60 10.11 21.41 0.18
CA ARG A 60 11.17 22.29 -0.35
C ARG A 60 10.77 22.99 -1.65
N TYR A 61 10.17 22.29 -2.59
CA TYR A 61 9.87 22.79 -3.94
C TYR A 61 8.38 23.11 -4.14
N GLY A 62 7.55 22.87 -3.11
CA GLY A 62 6.11 23.01 -3.18
C GLY A 62 5.41 21.68 -3.55
N ARG A 63 4.16 21.58 -3.15
CA ARG A 63 3.37 20.35 -3.27
C ARG A 63 2.97 20.05 -4.71
N VAL A 64 2.53 21.07 -5.44
CA VAL A 64 2.02 20.94 -6.82
C VAL A 64 3.07 20.43 -7.80
N PRO A 65 4.31 20.91 -7.85
CA PRO A 65 5.34 20.36 -8.71
C PRO A 65 5.61 18.88 -8.45
N VAL A 66 5.62 18.47 -7.17
CA VAL A 66 5.89 17.06 -6.79
C VAL A 66 4.70 16.16 -7.15
N ILE A 67 3.45 16.63 -6.96
CA ILE A 67 2.24 15.94 -7.40
C ILE A 67 2.28 15.71 -8.92
N ARG A 68 2.64 16.75 -9.69
CA ARG A 68 2.76 16.66 -11.16
C ARG A 68 3.86 15.70 -11.58
N ALA A 69 5.03 15.76 -10.94
CA ALA A 69 6.12 14.82 -11.20
C ALA A 69 5.70 13.37 -10.95
N GLY A 70 4.98 13.11 -9.84
CA GLY A 70 4.42 11.80 -9.54
C GLY A 70 3.44 11.32 -10.62
N LEU A 71 2.52 12.17 -11.07
CA LEU A 71 1.58 11.84 -12.16
C LEU A 71 2.30 11.62 -13.50
N VAL A 72 3.32 12.40 -13.83
CA VAL A 72 4.12 12.21 -15.06
C VAL A 72 4.78 10.84 -15.06
N LEU A 73 5.44 10.45 -13.96
CA LEU A 73 6.07 9.13 -13.83
C LEU A 73 5.02 8.01 -13.94
N THR A 74 3.86 8.18 -13.32
CA THR A 74 2.75 7.22 -13.38
C THR A 74 2.22 7.06 -14.82
N VAL A 75 2.03 8.16 -15.56
CA VAL A 75 1.54 8.12 -16.94
C VAL A 75 2.59 7.50 -17.88
N ILE A 76 3.86 7.88 -17.74
CA ILE A 76 4.94 7.33 -18.56
C ILE A 76 5.09 5.83 -18.32
N SER A 77 5.15 5.42 -17.05
CA SER A 77 5.28 4.00 -16.70
C SER A 77 4.07 3.19 -17.17
N GLY A 78 2.85 3.69 -16.99
CA GLY A 78 1.63 3.02 -17.44
C GLY A 78 1.55 2.87 -18.95
N ALA A 79 1.92 3.92 -19.71
CA ALA A 79 1.95 3.87 -21.16
C ALA A 79 2.99 2.88 -21.71
N LEU A 80 4.17 2.83 -21.06
CA LEU A 80 5.20 1.87 -21.42
C LEU A 80 4.85 0.44 -20.99
N LEU A 81 4.20 0.26 -19.83
CA LEU A 81 3.71 -1.04 -19.36
C LEU A 81 2.67 -1.64 -20.30
N PHE A 82 1.81 -0.81 -20.90
CA PHE A 82 0.83 -1.27 -21.90
C PHE A 82 1.50 -1.96 -23.12
N CYS A 83 2.70 -1.51 -23.47
CA CYS A 83 3.47 -2.05 -24.62
C CYS A 83 4.60 -3.00 -24.18
N ALA A 84 4.82 -3.20 -22.89
CA ALA A 84 5.94 -3.95 -22.38
C ALA A 84 5.74 -5.47 -22.56
N SER A 85 6.80 -6.15 -22.95
CA SER A 85 6.84 -7.61 -23.06
C SER A 85 8.00 -8.17 -22.24
N GLY A 86 7.72 -9.26 -21.52
CA GLY A 86 8.70 -9.94 -20.68
C GLY A 86 8.92 -9.31 -19.31
N PRO A 87 9.47 -10.07 -18.33
CA PRO A 87 9.48 -9.69 -16.92
C PRO A 87 10.40 -8.51 -16.61
N LEU A 88 11.60 -8.45 -17.20
CA LEU A 88 12.60 -7.44 -16.84
C LEU A 88 12.15 -5.99 -17.15
N PRO A 89 11.64 -5.66 -18.35
CA PRO A 89 11.07 -4.32 -18.60
C PRO A 89 9.90 -4.01 -17.67
N VAL A 90 9.02 -4.99 -17.42
CA VAL A 90 7.86 -4.81 -16.54
C VAL A 90 8.30 -4.51 -15.11
N ILE A 91 9.31 -5.23 -14.56
CA ILE A 91 9.89 -4.96 -13.24
C ILE A 91 10.43 -3.52 -13.17
N ALA A 92 11.21 -3.09 -14.18
CA ALA A 92 11.76 -1.73 -14.22
C ALA A 92 10.67 -0.65 -14.27
N LEU A 93 9.64 -0.86 -15.08
CA LEU A 93 8.52 0.07 -15.22
C LEU A 93 7.64 0.11 -13.96
N ARG A 94 7.43 -1.02 -13.29
CA ARG A 94 6.76 -1.09 -11.98
C ARG A 94 7.53 -0.33 -10.91
N PHE A 95 8.86 -0.42 -10.92
CA PHE A 95 9.69 0.38 -10.02
C PHE A 95 9.51 1.89 -10.28
N ILE A 96 9.53 2.33 -11.55
CA ILE A 96 9.31 3.74 -11.93
C ILE A 96 7.90 4.20 -11.52
N GLU A 97 6.88 3.37 -11.72
CA GLU A 97 5.52 3.65 -11.29
C GLU A 97 5.45 3.82 -9.76
N GLY A 98 6.15 2.97 -9.01
CA GLY A 98 6.27 3.07 -7.56
C GLY A 98 6.96 4.37 -7.12
N LEU A 99 8.01 4.83 -7.82
CA LEU A 99 8.61 6.15 -7.57
C LEU A 99 7.57 7.26 -7.72
N GLY A 100 6.79 7.23 -8.81
CA GLY A 100 5.70 8.17 -9.05
C GLY A 100 4.65 8.15 -7.94
N ALA A 101 4.28 6.96 -7.47
CA ALA A 101 3.34 6.78 -6.38
C ALA A 101 3.85 7.36 -5.06
N GLY A 102 5.11 7.09 -4.70
CA GLY A 102 5.73 7.64 -3.49
C GLY A 102 5.73 9.16 -3.47
N LEU A 103 6.10 9.79 -4.58
CA LEU A 103 6.06 11.25 -4.73
C LEU A 103 4.63 11.79 -4.62
N PHE A 104 3.69 11.20 -5.36
CA PHE A 104 2.32 11.69 -5.42
C PHE A 104 1.60 11.56 -4.08
N ILE A 105 1.67 10.39 -3.43
CA ILE A 105 0.94 10.12 -2.18
C ILE A 105 1.43 11.04 -1.06
N ALA A 106 2.75 11.21 -0.92
CA ALA A 106 3.33 12.07 0.10
C ALA A 106 2.94 13.55 -0.12
N ALA A 107 3.10 14.06 -1.34
CA ALA A 107 2.77 15.45 -1.67
C ALA A 107 1.25 15.70 -1.66
N GLY A 108 0.44 14.75 -2.13
CA GLY A 108 -1.01 14.82 -2.12
C GLY A 108 -1.58 14.90 -0.70
N MET A 109 -1.10 14.05 0.22
CA MET A 109 -1.51 14.08 1.62
C MET A 109 -1.05 15.39 2.30
N SER A 110 0.17 15.86 2.02
CA SER A 110 0.66 17.16 2.48
C SER A 110 -0.23 18.31 1.97
N TYR A 111 -0.67 18.24 0.70
CA TYR A 111 -1.61 19.22 0.12
C TYR A 111 -2.96 19.20 0.86
N ILE A 112 -3.53 18.04 1.09
CA ILE A 112 -4.80 17.86 1.81
C ILE A 112 -4.70 18.41 3.24
N ASN A 113 -3.64 18.07 3.96
CA ASN A 113 -3.42 18.49 5.35
C ASN A 113 -3.25 20.01 5.51
N SER A 114 -2.87 20.72 4.45
CA SER A 114 -2.79 22.19 4.48
C SER A 114 -4.12 22.92 4.28
N GLN A 115 -5.19 22.20 3.98
CA GLN A 115 -6.48 22.81 3.74
C GLN A 115 -7.27 23.07 5.06
N PRO A 116 -8.12 24.12 5.12
CA PRO A 116 -8.88 24.45 6.33
C PRO A 116 -9.74 23.29 6.85
N ASN A 117 -10.29 22.46 5.98
CA ASN A 117 -11.13 21.29 6.29
C ASN A 117 -10.40 19.96 6.10
N HIS A 118 -9.11 19.91 6.48
CA HIS A 118 -8.23 18.79 6.21
C HIS A 118 -8.78 17.43 6.66
N THR A 119 -9.44 17.33 7.82
CA THR A 119 -9.99 16.07 8.34
C THR A 119 -11.01 15.45 7.37
N ARG A 120 -11.96 16.27 6.88
CA ARG A 120 -12.98 15.83 5.91
C ARG A 120 -12.35 15.49 4.55
N LEU A 121 -11.39 16.31 4.12
CA LEU A 121 -10.71 16.14 2.84
C LEU A 121 -9.79 14.92 2.82
N SER A 122 -9.14 14.61 3.93
CA SER A 122 -8.38 13.37 4.11
C SER A 122 -9.29 12.14 3.98
N GLY A 123 -10.52 12.22 4.52
CA GLY A 123 -11.52 11.17 4.32
C GLY A 123 -11.85 10.93 2.84
N TYR A 124 -12.08 12.01 2.07
CA TYR A 124 -12.33 11.89 0.62
C TYR A 124 -11.12 11.35 -0.14
N TYR A 125 -9.92 11.81 0.19
CA TYR A 125 -8.68 11.34 -0.42
C TYR A 125 -8.47 9.83 -0.19
N LEU A 126 -8.63 9.38 1.06
CA LEU A 126 -8.52 7.96 1.41
C LEU A 126 -9.63 7.11 0.78
N ALA A 127 -10.85 7.64 0.68
CA ALA A 127 -11.93 6.97 -0.02
C ALA A 127 -11.60 6.78 -1.51
N MET A 128 -11.12 7.82 -2.19
CA MET A 128 -10.73 7.75 -3.61
C MET A 128 -9.54 6.82 -3.83
N LEU A 129 -8.57 6.80 -2.90
CA LEU A 129 -7.45 5.85 -2.89
C LEU A 129 -7.97 4.39 -2.89
N ASN A 130 -8.87 4.07 -1.97
CA ASN A 130 -9.42 2.72 -1.83
C ASN A 130 -10.35 2.34 -2.98
N VAL A 131 -11.18 3.28 -3.45
CA VAL A 131 -12.04 3.04 -4.64
C VAL A 131 -11.17 2.78 -5.87
N GLY A 132 -10.07 3.51 -6.04
CA GLY A 132 -9.10 3.26 -7.10
C GLY A 132 -8.50 1.85 -7.03
N LEU A 133 -8.06 1.43 -5.84
CA LEU A 133 -7.52 0.10 -5.62
C LEU A 133 -8.52 -1.01 -6.01
N VAL A 134 -9.74 -0.93 -5.51
CA VAL A 134 -10.81 -1.90 -5.82
C VAL A 134 -11.16 -1.88 -7.31
N ALA A 135 -11.28 -0.69 -7.90
CA ALA A 135 -11.58 -0.53 -9.32
C ALA A 135 -10.47 -1.12 -10.21
N GLY A 136 -9.20 -0.87 -9.85
CA GLY A 136 -8.05 -1.43 -10.55
C GLY A 136 -8.08 -2.95 -10.62
N LEU A 137 -8.32 -3.60 -9.48
CA LEU A 137 -8.42 -5.06 -9.38
C LEU A 137 -9.60 -5.62 -10.18
N ALA A 138 -10.81 -5.12 -9.90
CA ALA A 138 -12.03 -5.69 -10.48
C ALA A 138 -12.19 -5.39 -11.97
N ILE A 139 -11.99 -4.14 -12.37
CA ILE A 139 -12.20 -3.71 -13.76
C ILE A 139 -11.11 -4.28 -14.67
N SER A 140 -9.85 -4.30 -14.23
CA SER A 140 -8.77 -4.85 -15.04
C SER A 140 -8.93 -6.35 -15.25
N GLY A 141 -9.28 -7.12 -14.21
CA GLY A 141 -9.58 -8.54 -14.34
C GLY A 141 -10.73 -8.79 -15.32
N TRP A 142 -11.83 -8.03 -15.19
CA TRP A 142 -12.98 -8.14 -16.10
C TRP A 142 -12.61 -7.78 -17.55
N LEU A 143 -11.86 -6.71 -17.78
CA LEU A 143 -11.42 -6.31 -19.12
C LEU A 143 -10.53 -7.39 -19.75
N ALA A 144 -9.58 -7.92 -18.99
CA ALA A 144 -8.67 -8.96 -19.47
C ALA A 144 -9.42 -10.22 -19.92
N THR A 145 -10.38 -10.69 -19.13
CA THR A 145 -11.20 -11.88 -19.47
C THR A 145 -12.13 -11.58 -20.65
N ARG A 146 -12.79 -10.41 -20.65
CA ARG A 146 -13.82 -10.07 -21.68
C ARG A 146 -13.24 -9.84 -23.07
N PHE A 147 -12.05 -9.25 -23.14
CA PHE A 147 -11.40 -8.88 -24.42
C PHE A 147 -10.17 -9.74 -24.74
N SER A 148 -9.80 -10.68 -23.87
CA SER A 148 -8.60 -11.52 -23.99
C SER A 148 -7.30 -10.73 -24.14
N GLU A 149 -7.26 -9.52 -23.55
CA GLU A 149 -6.12 -8.60 -23.60
C GLU A 149 -5.70 -8.19 -22.18
N PRO A 150 -4.64 -8.80 -21.61
CA PRO A 150 -4.23 -8.56 -20.22
C PRO A 150 -3.85 -7.10 -19.93
N ALA A 151 -3.29 -6.39 -20.91
CA ALA A 151 -2.83 -5.03 -20.74
C ALA A 151 -3.96 -3.98 -20.79
N LEU A 152 -5.19 -4.36 -21.18
CA LEU A 152 -6.25 -3.39 -21.44
C LEU A 152 -6.62 -2.56 -20.21
N GLY A 153 -6.66 -3.18 -19.03
CA GLY A 153 -6.90 -2.48 -17.77
C GLY A 153 -5.82 -1.43 -17.46
N ILE A 154 -4.56 -1.77 -17.72
CA ILE A 154 -3.42 -0.86 -17.59
C ILE A 154 -3.61 0.34 -18.52
N GLY A 155 -3.97 0.10 -19.79
CA GLY A 155 -4.23 1.17 -20.76
C GLY A 155 -5.34 2.11 -20.34
N VAL A 156 -6.48 1.57 -19.88
CA VAL A 156 -7.64 2.37 -19.43
C VAL A 156 -7.27 3.27 -18.25
N PHE A 157 -6.60 2.73 -17.22
CA PHE A 157 -6.21 3.52 -16.06
C PHE A 157 -5.05 4.47 -16.33
N THR A 158 -4.20 4.17 -17.32
CA THR A 158 -3.21 5.14 -17.83
C THR A 158 -3.90 6.34 -18.48
N LEU A 159 -4.94 6.15 -19.27
CA LEU A 159 -5.73 7.24 -19.86
C LEU A 159 -6.41 8.10 -18.79
N ILE A 160 -6.94 7.50 -17.73
CA ILE A 160 -7.51 8.24 -16.60
C ILE A 160 -6.40 9.03 -15.86
N SER A 161 -5.23 8.45 -15.68
CA SER A 161 -4.05 9.12 -15.09
C SER A 161 -3.58 10.28 -15.95
N LEU A 162 -3.60 10.13 -17.28
CA LEU A 162 -3.30 11.21 -18.23
C LEU A 162 -4.32 12.36 -18.12
N GLY A 163 -5.61 12.03 -17.96
CA GLY A 163 -6.66 13.02 -17.70
C GLY A 163 -6.43 13.79 -16.41
N ALA A 164 -6.02 13.10 -15.32
CA ALA A 164 -5.67 13.74 -14.06
C ALA A 164 -4.43 14.65 -14.19
N LEU A 165 -3.40 14.19 -14.94
CA LEU A 165 -2.22 14.98 -15.24
C LEU A 165 -2.55 16.22 -16.05
N ALA A 166 -3.31 16.09 -17.14
CA ALA A 166 -3.74 17.20 -17.98
C ALA A 166 -4.51 18.26 -17.17
N ALA A 167 -5.47 17.82 -16.35
CA ALA A 167 -6.20 18.70 -15.44
C ALA A 167 -5.25 19.38 -14.44
N GLY A 168 -4.28 18.65 -13.90
CA GLY A 168 -3.28 19.16 -12.96
C GLY A 168 -2.30 20.16 -13.56
N LEU A 169 -2.06 20.10 -14.87
CA LEU A 169 -1.24 21.08 -15.60
C LEU A 169 -2.00 22.36 -15.89
N ILE A 170 -3.30 22.26 -16.23
CA ILE A 170 -4.15 23.39 -16.60
C ILE A 170 -4.56 24.20 -15.37
N ILE A 171 -4.92 23.54 -14.29
CA ILE A 171 -5.40 24.20 -13.07
C ILE A 171 -4.22 24.76 -12.28
N ARG A 172 -4.15 26.08 -12.20
CA ARG A 172 -3.13 26.78 -11.39
C ARG A 172 -3.55 26.85 -9.94
N GLU A 173 -2.64 26.50 -9.04
CA GLU A 173 -2.78 26.74 -7.60
C GLU A 173 -2.24 28.11 -7.23
N THR A 174 -2.94 28.81 -6.33
CA THR A 174 -2.37 29.99 -5.65
C THR A 174 -1.30 29.55 -4.66
N PRO A 175 -0.08 30.08 -4.75
CA PRO A 175 1.00 29.72 -3.82
C PRO A 175 0.56 30.00 -2.38
N VAL A 176 0.56 29.00 -1.53
CA VAL A 176 0.43 29.20 -0.07
C VAL A 176 1.84 29.46 0.45
N ALA A 177 2.05 30.64 1.07
CA ALA A 177 3.32 30.98 1.68
C ALA A 177 3.63 29.97 2.80
N HIS A 178 4.71 29.23 2.65
CA HIS A 178 5.16 28.25 3.62
C HIS A 178 6.24 28.89 4.48
N SER A 179 5.98 29.06 5.76
CA SER A 179 7.02 29.36 6.75
C SER A 179 7.74 28.04 7.10
N PHE A 180 8.92 27.85 6.54
CA PHE A 180 9.78 26.73 6.89
C PHE A 180 10.43 26.97 8.25
N THR A 181 10.10 26.19 9.25
CA THR A 181 10.96 25.95 10.41
C THR A 181 11.74 24.66 10.14
N ALA A 182 12.89 24.81 9.53
CA ALA A 182 13.80 23.68 9.29
C ALA A 182 14.39 23.22 10.62
N ALA A 183 13.87 22.11 11.15
CA ALA A 183 14.58 21.37 12.19
C ALA A 183 15.91 20.86 11.63
N SER A 184 16.98 20.83 12.45
CA SER A 184 18.28 20.42 11.96
C SER A 184 18.29 18.92 11.59
N PRO A 185 18.84 18.51 10.42
CA PRO A 185 18.79 17.14 9.94
C PRO A 185 19.38 16.08 10.91
N ARG A 186 20.30 16.48 11.78
CA ARG A 186 20.93 15.57 12.76
C ARG A 186 20.03 15.27 13.96
N GLN A 187 19.16 16.19 14.38
CA GLN A 187 18.19 15.96 15.46
C GLN A 187 17.08 15.03 15.00
N ASP A 188 16.68 15.15 13.74
CA ASP A 188 15.65 14.27 13.15
C ASP A 188 16.12 12.82 13.05
N LEU A 189 17.36 12.55 12.62
CA LEU A 189 17.88 11.17 12.50
C LEU A 189 17.96 10.45 13.86
N ARG A 190 18.38 11.14 14.93
CA ARG A 190 18.41 10.57 16.28
C ARG A 190 17.00 10.29 16.80
N GLY A 191 16.06 11.19 16.51
CA GLY A 191 14.64 11.03 16.85
C GLY A 191 13.99 9.87 16.12
N ILE A 192 14.29 9.69 14.83
CA ILE A 192 13.85 8.55 14.01
C ILE A 192 14.39 7.24 14.59
N ALA A 193 15.70 7.17 14.87
CA ALA A 193 16.32 5.99 15.43
C ALA A 193 15.76 5.61 16.82
N ALA A 194 15.47 6.59 17.66
CA ALA A 194 14.84 6.39 18.96
C ALA A 194 13.41 5.83 18.81
N LEU A 195 12.61 6.38 17.89
CA LEU A 195 11.25 5.93 17.62
C LEU A 195 11.23 4.50 17.04
N ILE A 196 12.16 4.20 16.14
CA ILE A 196 12.30 2.84 15.60
C ILE A 196 12.62 1.84 16.72
N ARG A 197 13.55 2.18 17.62
CA ARG A 197 13.93 1.30 18.74
C ARG A 197 12.79 1.15 19.76
N ALA A 198 12.05 2.22 20.03
CA ALA A 198 10.93 2.20 20.99
C ALA A 198 9.80 1.26 20.53
N HIS A 199 9.54 1.21 19.23
CA HIS A 199 8.43 0.46 18.66
C HIS A 199 8.86 -0.68 17.72
N VAL A 200 10.05 -1.27 17.92
CA VAL A 200 10.61 -2.31 17.00
C VAL A 200 9.65 -3.47 16.74
N ARG A 201 8.89 -3.91 17.75
CA ARG A 201 7.90 -4.99 17.61
C ARG A 201 6.71 -4.58 16.75
N LEU A 202 6.32 -3.33 16.85
CA LEU A 202 5.23 -2.77 16.05
C LEU A 202 5.63 -2.68 14.58
N TRP A 203 6.85 -2.19 14.30
CA TRP A 203 7.39 -2.13 12.94
C TRP A 203 7.52 -3.52 12.34
N TYR A 204 8.01 -4.48 13.12
CA TYR A 204 8.05 -5.88 12.69
C TYR A 204 6.65 -6.40 12.33
N SER A 205 5.65 -6.14 13.20
CA SER A 205 4.28 -6.56 12.92
C SER A 205 3.71 -5.89 11.67
N ALA A 206 4.03 -4.61 11.42
CA ALA A 206 3.60 -3.90 10.21
C ALA A 206 4.22 -4.51 8.95
N ILE A 207 5.54 -4.76 8.97
CA ILE A 207 6.26 -5.38 7.86
C ILE A 207 5.65 -6.76 7.53
N ILE A 208 5.49 -7.63 8.52
CA ILE A 208 5.05 -9.00 8.29
C ILE A 208 3.57 -9.06 7.90
N LEU A 209 2.68 -8.44 8.68
CA LEU A 209 1.23 -8.61 8.48
C LEU A 209 0.72 -7.89 7.23
N VAL A 210 1.28 -6.74 6.88
CA VAL A 210 0.98 -6.10 5.59
C VAL A 210 1.64 -6.86 4.44
N GLY A 211 2.87 -7.34 4.63
CA GLY A 211 3.54 -8.17 3.63
C GLY A 211 2.82 -9.48 3.31
N ILE A 212 2.11 -10.10 4.26
CA ILE A 212 1.26 -11.27 4.02
C ILE A 212 0.21 -10.98 2.96
N THR A 213 -0.48 -9.84 3.03
CA THR A 213 -1.46 -9.46 1.99
C THR A 213 -0.79 -9.25 0.64
N GLY A 214 0.45 -8.75 0.63
CA GLY A 214 1.26 -8.62 -0.58
C GLY A 214 1.61 -9.98 -1.21
N VAL A 215 2.00 -10.97 -0.41
CA VAL A 215 2.28 -12.33 -0.90
C VAL A 215 1.05 -12.95 -1.56
N ILE A 216 -0.11 -12.85 -0.91
CA ILE A 216 -1.36 -13.36 -1.47
C ILE A 216 -1.70 -12.63 -2.78
N SER A 217 -1.59 -11.30 -2.80
CA SER A 217 -1.89 -10.52 -4.01
C SER A 217 -0.96 -10.83 -5.18
N SER A 218 0.31 -11.12 -4.92
CA SER A 218 1.31 -11.35 -5.96
C SER A 218 1.35 -12.80 -6.48
N LEU A 219 1.23 -13.79 -5.59
CA LEU A 219 1.45 -15.20 -5.96
C LEU A 219 0.16 -15.97 -6.21
N TYR A 220 -0.98 -15.52 -5.67
CA TYR A 220 -2.23 -16.24 -5.86
C TYR A 220 -2.70 -16.28 -7.31
N PRO A 221 -2.52 -15.23 -8.13
CA PRO A 221 -2.84 -15.30 -9.56
C PRO A 221 -2.11 -16.40 -10.31
N GLY A 222 -0.84 -16.61 -10.05
CA GLY A 222 -0.07 -17.71 -10.64
C GLY A 222 -0.35 -19.08 -10.06
N PHE A 223 -0.71 -19.15 -8.77
CA PHE A 223 -1.12 -20.39 -8.12
C PHE A 223 -2.48 -20.88 -8.61
N SER A 224 -3.45 -19.98 -8.69
CA SER A 224 -4.82 -20.27 -9.12
C SER A 224 -4.89 -20.29 -10.64
N LYS A 225 -5.61 -21.25 -11.18
CA LYS A 225 -5.91 -21.32 -12.62
C LYS A 225 -7.20 -20.59 -12.99
N GLU A 226 -7.72 -19.81 -12.06
CA GLU A 226 -8.95 -19.06 -12.26
C GLU A 226 -8.78 -17.91 -13.25
N PRO A 227 -9.81 -17.53 -13.99
CA PRO A 227 -9.79 -16.38 -14.89
C PRO A 227 -9.50 -15.06 -14.14
N ALA A 228 -8.93 -14.08 -14.84
CA ALA A 228 -8.52 -12.81 -14.26
C ALA A 228 -9.67 -12.00 -13.64
N ASP A 229 -10.90 -12.11 -14.15
CA ASP A 229 -12.09 -11.46 -13.59
C ASP A 229 -12.46 -12.04 -12.21
N VAL A 230 -12.39 -13.35 -12.05
CA VAL A 230 -12.63 -14.03 -10.78
C VAL A 230 -11.55 -13.63 -9.75
N LEU A 231 -10.28 -13.67 -10.16
CA LEU A 231 -9.16 -13.21 -9.34
C LEU A 231 -9.30 -11.75 -8.93
N GLY A 232 -9.65 -10.88 -9.87
CA GLY A 232 -9.89 -9.47 -9.63
C GLY A 232 -10.98 -9.23 -8.59
N ILE A 233 -12.07 -9.99 -8.64
CA ILE A 233 -13.17 -9.92 -7.68
C ILE A 233 -12.72 -10.40 -6.28
N TRP A 234 -11.97 -11.50 -6.17
CA TRP A 234 -11.52 -12.01 -4.87
C TRP A 234 -10.54 -11.05 -4.19
N LEU A 235 -9.58 -10.52 -4.94
CA LEU A 235 -8.64 -9.51 -4.44
C LEU A 235 -9.34 -8.19 -4.09
N ALA A 236 -10.33 -7.78 -4.89
CA ALA A 236 -11.17 -6.63 -4.57
C ALA A 236 -11.99 -6.87 -3.29
N ALA A 237 -12.55 -8.08 -3.11
CA ALA A 237 -13.28 -8.46 -1.89
C ALA A 237 -12.38 -8.42 -0.64
N MET A 238 -11.11 -8.83 -0.74
CA MET A 238 -10.12 -8.66 0.33
C MET A 238 -9.97 -7.19 0.72
N SER A 239 -9.83 -6.30 -0.26
CA SER A 239 -9.68 -4.86 -0.02
C SER A 239 -10.96 -4.23 0.55
N VAL A 240 -12.12 -4.62 0.05
CA VAL A 240 -13.43 -4.16 0.57
C VAL A 240 -13.62 -4.63 2.01
N ALA A 241 -13.28 -5.88 2.33
CA ALA A 241 -13.33 -6.41 3.70
C ALA A 241 -12.42 -5.61 4.64
N THR A 242 -11.21 -5.23 4.19
CA THR A 242 -10.31 -4.35 4.95
C THR A 242 -10.97 -3.00 5.24
N ILE A 243 -11.54 -2.34 4.23
CA ILE A 243 -12.20 -1.03 4.37
C ILE A 243 -13.36 -1.10 5.36
N ILE A 244 -14.26 -2.07 5.18
CA ILE A 244 -15.43 -2.25 6.06
C ILE A 244 -14.97 -2.47 7.49
N THR A 245 -13.98 -3.34 7.68
CA THR A 245 -13.48 -3.67 9.02
C THR A 245 -12.82 -2.48 9.69
N VAL A 246 -12.01 -1.69 8.98
CA VAL A 246 -11.44 -0.45 9.51
C VAL A 246 -12.53 0.50 9.97
N LEU A 247 -13.59 0.71 9.16
CA LEU A 247 -14.70 1.62 9.50
C LEU A 247 -15.52 1.14 10.71
N VAL A 248 -15.70 -0.16 10.85
CA VAL A 248 -16.46 -0.74 11.96
C VAL A 248 -15.63 -0.77 13.23
N ILE A 249 -14.43 -1.34 13.16
CA ILE A 249 -13.58 -1.61 14.33
C ILE A 249 -13.00 -0.32 14.92
N SER A 250 -12.78 0.73 14.13
CA SER A 250 -12.33 2.03 14.64
C SER A 250 -13.27 2.66 15.67
N ARG A 251 -14.50 2.17 15.78
CA ARG A 251 -15.50 2.65 16.77
C ARG A 251 -15.40 1.95 18.13
N PHE A 252 -14.62 0.87 18.21
CA PHE A 252 -14.52 0.06 19.43
C PHE A 252 -13.14 0.22 20.08
N PRO A 253 -13.05 0.45 21.40
CA PRO A 253 -11.79 0.46 22.12
C PRO A 253 -11.28 -0.98 22.27
N LEU A 254 -10.34 -1.40 21.44
CA LEU A 254 -9.74 -2.73 21.51
C LEU A 254 -8.38 -2.69 22.21
N PRO A 255 -8.00 -3.73 22.99
CA PRO A 255 -6.65 -3.87 23.54
C PRO A 255 -5.67 -4.14 22.39
N ALA A 256 -5.01 -3.09 21.89
CA ALA A 256 -4.29 -3.11 20.61
C ALA A 256 -3.25 -4.24 20.50
N ARG A 257 -2.50 -4.53 21.59
CA ARG A 257 -1.48 -5.60 21.57
C ARG A 257 -2.07 -7.00 21.41
N ASP A 258 -3.10 -7.30 22.19
CA ASP A 258 -3.76 -8.61 22.13
C ASP A 258 -4.50 -8.77 20.81
N THR A 259 -5.09 -7.69 20.30
CA THR A 259 -5.72 -7.65 18.98
C THR A 259 -4.72 -7.98 17.87
N ILE A 260 -3.54 -7.36 17.84
CA ILE A 260 -2.51 -7.69 16.85
C ILE A 260 -2.07 -9.15 16.98
N ARG A 261 -1.88 -9.63 18.21
CA ARG A 261 -1.46 -11.00 18.49
C ARG A 261 -2.43 -12.03 17.92
N TRP A 262 -3.70 -11.93 18.27
CA TRP A 262 -4.70 -12.87 17.83
C TRP A 262 -4.99 -12.76 16.34
N SER A 263 -5.02 -11.54 15.82
CA SER A 263 -5.17 -11.33 14.37
C SER A 263 -4.00 -11.93 13.59
N ALA A 264 -2.77 -11.89 14.11
CA ALA A 264 -1.61 -12.50 13.45
C ALA A 264 -1.76 -14.03 13.33
N VAL A 265 -2.24 -14.70 14.39
CA VAL A 265 -2.52 -16.14 14.36
C VAL A 265 -3.65 -16.47 13.37
N LEU A 266 -4.72 -15.69 13.42
CA LEU A 266 -5.85 -15.88 12.51
C LEU A 266 -5.47 -15.57 11.05
N MET A 267 -4.61 -14.58 10.79
CA MET A 267 -4.09 -14.30 9.44
C MET A 267 -3.25 -15.47 8.91
N ALA A 268 -2.45 -16.13 9.76
CA ALA A 268 -1.75 -17.35 9.37
C ALA A 268 -2.73 -18.45 8.94
N GLY A 269 -3.82 -18.64 9.69
CA GLY A 269 -4.93 -19.53 9.30
C GLY A 269 -5.63 -19.06 8.01
N GLY A 270 -5.84 -17.76 7.83
CA GLY A 270 -6.44 -17.16 6.65
C GLY A 270 -5.61 -17.39 5.37
N VAL A 271 -4.27 -17.33 5.47
CA VAL A 271 -3.37 -17.71 4.37
C VAL A 271 -3.60 -19.15 3.95
N LEU A 272 -3.68 -20.08 4.91
CA LEU A 272 -3.92 -21.49 4.62
C LEU A 272 -5.36 -21.73 4.10
N LEU A 273 -6.33 -20.98 4.60
CA LEU A 273 -7.71 -21.05 4.12
C LEU A 273 -7.83 -20.58 2.67
N SER A 274 -7.05 -19.62 2.22
CA SER A 274 -7.08 -19.14 0.82
C SER A 274 -6.72 -20.23 -0.19
N PHE A 275 -6.03 -21.29 0.22
CA PHE A 275 -5.75 -22.48 -0.59
C PHE A 275 -6.99 -23.28 -0.95
N VAL A 276 -7.95 -23.35 -0.02
CA VAL A 276 -9.10 -24.24 -0.11
C VAL A 276 -10.38 -23.48 -0.45
N SER A 277 -10.42 -22.17 -0.17
CA SER A 277 -11.63 -21.38 -0.34
C SER A 277 -11.33 -19.89 -0.59
N PRO A 278 -12.07 -19.26 -1.52
CA PRO A 278 -12.05 -17.81 -1.74
C PRO A 278 -12.40 -16.98 -0.49
N PHE A 279 -13.11 -17.56 0.47
CA PHE A 279 -13.39 -16.90 1.75
C PHE A 279 -12.12 -16.51 2.50
N GLY A 280 -10.98 -17.16 2.24
CA GLY A 280 -9.69 -16.79 2.77
C GLY A 280 -9.32 -15.32 2.49
N PHE A 281 -9.68 -14.79 1.31
CA PHE A 281 -9.45 -13.38 0.96
C PHE A 281 -10.23 -12.42 1.85
N VAL A 282 -11.51 -12.72 2.09
CA VAL A 282 -12.36 -11.89 2.96
C VAL A 282 -11.84 -11.91 4.39
N VAL A 283 -11.44 -13.08 4.89
CA VAL A 283 -10.87 -13.25 6.23
C VAL A 283 -9.55 -12.47 6.35
N LEU A 284 -8.65 -12.62 5.38
CA LEU A 284 -7.37 -11.89 5.37
C LEU A 284 -7.57 -10.38 5.32
N GLY A 285 -8.49 -9.91 4.48
CA GLY A 285 -8.81 -8.49 4.39
C GLY A 285 -9.39 -7.94 5.70
N ALA A 286 -10.34 -8.65 6.30
CA ALA A 286 -10.93 -8.25 7.57
C ALA A 286 -9.87 -8.17 8.69
N LEU A 287 -9.02 -9.18 8.81
CA LEU A 287 -7.94 -9.23 9.79
C LEU A 287 -6.88 -8.14 9.55
N ALA A 288 -6.54 -7.87 8.28
CA ALA A 288 -5.64 -6.76 7.94
C ALA A 288 -6.21 -5.41 8.41
N GLY A 289 -7.53 -5.20 8.24
CA GLY A 289 -8.22 -4.02 8.76
C GLY A 289 -8.16 -3.91 10.29
N ILE A 290 -8.40 -5.01 11.01
CA ILE A 290 -8.30 -5.07 12.48
C ILE A 290 -6.88 -4.71 12.93
N VAL A 291 -5.87 -5.33 12.32
CA VAL A 291 -4.46 -5.08 12.61
C VAL A 291 -4.10 -3.62 12.38
N MET A 292 -4.52 -3.06 11.24
CA MET A 292 -4.26 -1.66 10.90
C MET A 292 -4.81 -0.70 11.97
N VAL A 293 -6.06 -0.90 12.42
CA VAL A 293 -6.66 -0.08 13.48
C VAL A 293 -5.89 -0.23 14.80
N ALA A 294 -5.52 -1.46 15.17
CA ALA A 294 -4.78 -1.72 16.40
C ALA A 294 -3.36 -1.12 16.38
N GLN A 295 -2.66 -1.18 15.25
CA GLN A 295 -1.35 -0.56 15.08
C GLN A 295 -1.43 0.97 15.15
N MET A 296 -2.44 1.56 14.50
CA MET A 296 -2.70 3.00 14.57
C MET A 296 -3.05 3.46 15.99
N ALA A 297 -3.79 2.67 16.77
CA ALA A 297 -4.10 2.97 18.15
C ALA A 297 -2.85 3.05 19.05
N ILE A 298 -1.84 2.19 18.80
CA ILE A 298 -0.55 2.26 19.52
C ILE A 298 0.21 3.53 19.11
N LEU A 299 0.23 3.87 17.82
CA LEU A 299 0.96 5.02 17.28
C LEU A 299 0.30 6.36 17.63
N ALA A 300 -1.00 6.38 17.89
CA ALA A 300 -1.73 7.58 18.31
C ALA A 300 -1.22 8.13 19.65
N GLY A 301 -0.52 7.34 20.46
CA GLY A 301 0.14 7.79 21.69
C GLY A 301 1.33 8.74 21.46
N GLU A 302 1.91 8.77 20.25
CA GLU A 302 3.07 9.61 19.90
C GLU A 302 2.60 10.96 19.32
N GLN A 303 1.94 11.80 20.13
CA GLN A 303 1.27 13.04 19.68
C GLN A 303 2.23 14.08 19.08
N ASP A 304 3.44 14.21 19.62
CA ASP A 304 4.38 15.27 19.23
C ASP A 304 5.00 15.10 17.83
N ARG A 305 4.92 13.89 17.22
CA ARG A 305 5.59 13.53 15.96
C ARG A 305 4.71 12.71 15.02
N GLN A 306 3.41 12.95 15.01
CA GLN A 306 2.46 12.12 14.24
C GLN A 306 2.80 11.98 12.75
N GLY A 307 3.28 13.05 12.10
CA GLY A 307 3.68 13.00 10.69
C GLY A 307 4.84 12.02 10.44
N LEU A 308 5.85 12.04 11.33
CA LEU A 308 6.99 11.12 11.27
C LEU A 308 6.57 9.68 11.52
N VAL A 309 5.71 9.46 12.51
CA VAL A 309 5.18 8.14 12.88
C VAL A 309 4.39 7.53 11.73
N MET A 310 3.52 8.30 11.09
CA MET A 310 2.73 7.86 9.93
C MET A 310 3.63 7.59 8.71
N GLY A 311 4.65 8.42 8.49
CA GLY A 311 5.65 8.20 7.46
C GLY A 311 6.42 6.89 7.66
N LEU A 312 6.87 6.62 8.90
CA LEU A 312 7.54 5.37 9.25
C LEU A 312 6.62 4.16 9.12
N PHE A 313 5.34 4.29 9.48
CA PHE A 313 4.37 3.22 9.30
C PHE A 313 4.15 2.87 7.83
N SER A 314 3.96 3.86 6.98
CA SER A 314 3.85 3.64 5.53
C SER A 314 5.11 3.02 4.95
N THR A 315 6.29 3.50 5.39
CA THR A 315 7.59 2.96 5.00
C THR A 315 7.74 1.49 5.41
N ALA A 316 7.38 1.14 6.65
CA ALA A 316 7.41 -0.24 7.13
C ALA A 316 6.44 -1.14 6.34
N SER A 317 5.24 -0.63 6.04
CA SER A 317 4.24 -1.35 5.24
C SER A 317 4.75 -1.62 3.81
N TYR A 318 5.32 -0.63 3.14
CA TYR A 318 5.89 -0.80 1.80
C TYR A 318 7.11 -1.73 1.80
N LEU A 319 7.92 -1.69 2.85
CA LEU A 319 9.04 -2.63 3.02
C LEU A 319 8.53 -4.07 3.11
N GLY A 320 7.46 -4.31 3.86
CA GLY A 320 6.80 -5.61 3.96
C GLY A 320 6.28 -6.10 2.59
N MET A 321 5.59 -5.23 1.86
CA MET A 321 5.09 -5.50 0.52
C MET A 321 6.19 -5.63 -0.55
N THR A 322 7.41 -5.21 -0.24
CA THR A 322 8.58 -5.42 -1.10
C THR A 322 9.25 -6.76 -0.78
N ILE A 323 9.60 -6.98 0.47
CA ILE A 323 10.45 -8.12 0.87
C ILE A 323 9.69 -9.44 0.81
N LEU A 324 8.48 -9.49 1.38
CA LEU A 324 7.76 -10.75 1.51
C LEU A 324 7.31 -11.36 0.17
N PRO A 325 6.68 -10.62 -0.75
CA PRO A 325 6.33 -11.13 -2.07
C PRO A 325 7.54 -11.60 -2.87
N PHE A 326 8.65 -10.86 -2.79
CA PHE A 326 9.89 -11.23 -3.49
C PHE A 326 10.47 -12.55 -2.98
N ILE A 327 10.62 -12.70 -1.65
CA ILE A 327 11.13 -13.94 -1.04
C ILE A 327 10.17 -15.10 -1.27
N ALA A 328 8.87 -14.87 -1.10
CA ALA A 328 7.86 -15.89 -1.31
C ALA A 328 7.78 -16.33 -2.77
N GLY A 329 8.01 -15.42 -3.72
CA GLY A 329 8.09 -15.74 -5.16
C GLY A 329 9.25 -16.69 -5.47
N ILE A 330 10.45 -16.38 -4.98
CA ILE A 330 11.63 -17.26 -5.12
C ILE A 330 11.36 -18.64 -4.48
N LEU A 331 10.74 -18.66 -3.31
CA LEU A 331 10.43 -19.91 -2.64
C LEU A 331 9.35 -20.71 -3.40
N ALA A 332 8.35 -20.04 -3.96
CA ALA A 332 7.32 -20.68 -4.76
C ALA A 332 7.87 -21.28 -6.05
N GLU A 333 8.84 -20.63 -6.68
CA GLU A 333 9.49 -21.15 -7.90
C GLU A 333 10.42 -22.33 -7.59
N GLY A 334 11.19 -22.27 -6.50
CA GLY A 334 12.16 -23.32 -6.15
C GLY A 334 11.52 -24.54 -5.49
N ALA A 335 10.53 -24.35 -4.61
CA ALA A 335 9.93 -25.41 -3.80
C ALA A 335 8.43 -25.63 -4.08
N GLY A 336 7.76 -24.67 -4.73
CA GLY A 336 6.34 -24.70 -5.03
C GLY A 336 5.50 -23.76 -4.16
N TYR A 337 4.37 -23.33 -4.66
CA TYR A 337 3.44 -22.41 -4.00
C TYR A 337 3.03 -22.83 -2.58
N PRO A 338 2.73 -24.12 -2.27
CA PRO A 338 2.40 -24.54 -0.91
C PRO A 338 3.44 -24.15 0.13
N TYR A 339 4.73 -24.31 -0.20
CA TYR A 339 5.81 -23.96 0.72
C TYR A 339 5.92 -22.45 0.94
N ALA A 340 5.70 -21.64 -0.10
CA ALA A 340 5.68 -20.19 0.03
C ALA A 340 4.55 -19.70 0.93
N PHE A 341 3.35 -20.30 0.83
CA PHE A 341 2.22 -19.93 1.68
C PHE A 341 2.39 -20.44 3.12
N VAL A 342 2.92 -21.66 3.32
CA VAL A 342 3.24 -22.15 4.67
C VAL A 342 4.32 -21.27 5.32
N PHE A 343 5.37 -20.90 4.60
CA PHE A 343 6.38 -19.95 5.06
C PHE A 343 5.74 -18.62 5.48
N THR A 344 4.84 -18.08 4.67
CA THR A 344 4.11 -16.85 4.95
C THR A 344 3.25 -16.97 6.20
N ALA A 345 2.56 -18.10 6.38
CA ALA A 345 1.77 -18.38 7.58
C ALA A 345 2.65 -18.50 8.85
N ILE A 346 3.81 -19.15 8.75
CA ILE A 346 4.78 -19.24 9.85
C ILE A 346 5.27 -17.84 10.25
N LEU A 347 5.61 -16.98 9.28
CA LEU A 347 5.99 -15.59 9.57
C LEU A 347 4.88 -14.83 10.30
N GLY A 348 3.62 -14.99 9.90
CA GLY A 348 2.46 -14.46 10.64
C GLY A 348 2.44 -14.94 12.10
N GLY A 349 2.68 -16.22 12.31
CA GLY A 349 2.79 -16.82 13.66
C GLY A 349 3.90 -16.19 14.53
N THR A 350 5.07 -15.85 13.95
CA THR A 350 6.17 -15.22 14.71
C THR A 350 5.79 -13.87 15.31
N VAL A 351 4.90 -13.12 14.66
CA VAL A 351 4.39 -11.86 15.20
C VAL A 351 3.65 -12.06 16.51
N ALA A 352 2.86 -13.13 16.64
CA ALA A 352 2.12 -13.44 17.85
C ALA A 352 3.05 -13.72 19.05
N PHE A 353 4.19 -14.35 18.81
CA PHE A 353 5.21 -14.60 19.85
C PHE A 353 5.96 -13.33 20.25
N LEU A 354 6.38 -12.52 19.28
CA LEU A 354 7.19 -11.33 19.54
C LEU A 354 6.42 -10.21 20.24
N ILE A 355 5.13 -10.08 19.97
CA ILE A 355 4.28 -9.08 20.65
C ILE A 355 3.98 -9.46 22.09
N CYS A 356 4.03 -10.75 22.45
CA CYS A 356 3.74 -11.25 23.82
C CYS A 356 4.83 -10.95 24.85
N GLY A 357 6.07 -10.62 24.43
CA GLY A 357 7.22 -10.46 25.31
C GLY A 357 7.19 -9.17 26.16
N ARG A 358 7.06 -9.32 27.49
CA ARG A 358 7.06 -8.36 28.61
C ARG A 358 5.83 -7.46 28.71
N ARG A 359 5.04 -7.70 29.78
CA ARG A 359 4.16 -6.70 30.38
C ARG A 359 5.03 -5.49 30.78
N CYS A 360 5.02 -4.43 29.97
CA CYS A 360 5.44 -3.14 30.51
C CYS A 360 4.39 -2.75 31.54
N ASN A 361 4.81 -2.56 32.78
CA ASN A 361 4.00 -2.00 33.87
C ASN A 361 3.24 -0.77 33.33
N PRO A 362 1.93 -0.63 33.60
CA PRO A 362 1.27 0.64 33.41
C PRO A 362 2.04 1.66 34.24
N ALA A 363 2.33 2.82 33.62
CA ALA A 363 2.85 3.96 34.35
C ALA A 363 1.93 4.21 35.56
N PRO A 364 2.48 4.49 36.76
CA PRO A 364 1.65 4.80 37.90
C PRO A 364 0.79 6.02 37.55
N THR A 365 -0.51 5.85 37.60
CA THR A 365 -1.47 6.96 37.60
C THR A 365 -1.15 7.78 38.85
N GLY A 366 -0.29 8.79 38.67
CA GLY A 366 -0.04 9.81 39.69
C GLY A 366 -1.31 10.60 39.89
N MET A 367 -1.74 10.65 41.15
CA MET A 367 -2.78 11.49 41.72
C MET A 367 -2.60 12.95 41.34
#